data_0197d6b3b5497de440c815de880897c7
#
_entry.id   0197d6b3b5497de440c815de880897c7
#
_cell.length_a   1.000
_cell.length_b   1.000
_cell.length_c   1.000
_cell.angle_alpha   90.00
_cell.angle_beta   90.00
_cell.angle_gamma   90.00
#
_symmetry.space_group_name_H-M   'P 1'
#
loop_
_entity.id
_entity.type
_entity.pdbx_description
1 polymer ?
#
loop_
_entity_poly.entity_id
_entity_poly.type
_entity_poly.pdbx_seq_one_letter_code
_entity_poly.pdbx_strand_id
1 'polypeptide(L)'
;MKNEINPKETKRAFAFEMWMTAPMPMVTLVKTMDISKLVKISKKRGFKFNTLMCWCIGKTASKTEELHLLPEDGKLYQYDQIAINVVVRNSKGGINSCDIPHTEDLQQFNRDYMKLTTKVAEECQSSFLDGYMIVGTSAMIQTELDCVVNQYTDKFLNPMVMWGKYRKSWFKTLLPVSFQFHHVQMDGGDAARFLEKLQQTIFSL
;
A
#
# COMPACT_ATOMS: atom_id res chain seq x y z
N MET A 1 4.59 -16.82 -5.59
CA MET A 1 4.19 -17.92 -4.67
C MET A 1 4.23 -17.42 -3.23
N LYS A 2 3.51 -18.08 -2.31
CA LYS A 2 3.54 -17.85 -0.86
C LYS A 2 4.26 -19.02 -0.23
N ASN A 3 5.36 -18.80 0.50
CA ASN A 3 6.17 -19.82 1.14
C ASN A 3 6.26 -19.55 2.63
N GLU A 4 5.99 -20.55 3.46
CA GLU A 4 6.29 -20.48 4.90
C GLU A 4 7.81 -20.52 5.09
N ILE A 5 8.34 -19.61 5.91
CA ILE A 5 9.76 -19.54 6.23
C ILE A 5 9.98 -19.62 7.74
N ASN A 6 11.13 -20.16 8.14
CA ASN A 6 11.50 -20.21 9.54
C ASN A 6 11.96 -18.81 10.01
N PRO A 7 11.22 -18.12 10.92
CA PRO A 7 11.61 -16.80 11.40
C PRO A 7 13.02 -16.75 11.99
N LYS A 8 13.48 -17.83 12.63
CA LYS A 8 14.80 -17.93 13.27
C LYS A 8 15.97 -17.86 12.27
N GLU A 9 15.70 -18.13 10.99
CA GLU A 9 16.69 -18.07 9.91
C GLU A 9 16.69 -16.75 9.18
N THR A 10 15.90 -15.78 9.66
CA THR A 10 15.76 -14.45 9.05
C THR A 10 16.32 -13.37 9.97
N LYS A 11 16.55 -12.19 9.40
CA LYS A 11 16.87 -10.97 10.16
C LYS A 11 15.72 -10.54 11.10
N ARG A 12 14.52 -11.15 10.96
CA ARG A 12 13.32 -10.84 11.74
C ARG A 12 13.09 -11.75 12.94
N ALA A 13 14.04 -12.68 13.26
CA ALA A 13 13.91 -13.63 14.35
C ALA A 13 13.52 -12.97 15.68
N PHE A 14 14.27 -11.96 16.10
CA PHE A 14 14.02 -11.22 17.35
C PHE A 14 12.69 -10.46 17.30
N ALA A 15 12.40 -9.76 16.19
CA ALA A 15 11.14 -9.04 16.04
C ALA A 15 9.92 -9.97 16.02
N PHE A 16 10.08 -11.17 15.44
CA PHE A 16 9.04 -12.20 15.44
C PHE A 16 8.74 -12.67 16.87
N GLU A 17 9.77 -12.99 17.65
CA GLU A 17 9.62 -13.42 19.04
C GLU A 17 8.94 -12.34 19.91
N MET A 18 9.34 -11.09 19.73
CA MET A 18 8.85 -9.95 20.54
C MET A 18 7.44 -9.49 20.18
N TRP A 19 7.12 -9.46 18.90
CA TRP A 19 5.94 -8.73 18.43
C TRP A 19 4.82 -9.61 17.87
N MET A 20 5.07 -10.91 17.62
CA MET A 20 4.05 -11.78 17.04
C MET A 20 2.80 -11.90 17.93
N THR A 21 2.99 -11.93 19.23
CA THR A 21 1.90 -12.05 20.23
C THR A 21 1.58 -10.73 20.93
N ALA A 22 2.17 -9.62 20.49
CA ALA A 22 1.91 -8.32 21.08
C ALA A 22 0.45 -7.88 20.86
N PRO A 23 -0.20 -7.27 21.87
CA PRO A 23 -1.59 -6.83 21.72
C PRO A 23 -1.81 -5.76 20.63
N MET A 24 -0.78 -4.98 20.30
CA MET A 24 -0.80 -3.95 19.27
C MET A 24 0.56 -3.94 18.55
N PRO A 25 0.79 -4.82 17.57
CA PRO A 25 2.08 -4.90 16.88
C PRO A 25 2.20 -3.96 15.69
N MET A 26 1.19 -3.12 15.42
CA MET A 26 1.18 -2.21 14.29
C MET A 26 1.86 -0.88 14.62
N VAL A 27 2.69 -0.41 13.69
CA VAL A 27 3.36 0.89 13.76
C VAL A 27 2.90 1.75 12.60
N THR A 28 2.66 3.04 12.84
CA THR A 28 2.29 4.00 11.78
C THR A 28 3.31 5.12 11.72
N LEU A 29 3.89 5.33 10.54
CA LEU A 29 4.71 6.50 10.22
C LEU A 29 3.96 7.42 9.26
N VAL A 30 4.14 8.72 9.43
CA VAL A 30 3.53 9.73 8.55
C VAL A 30 4.62 10.59 7.92
N LYS A 31 4.53 10.75 6.60
CA LYS A 31 5.42 11.61 5.82
C LYS A 31 4.61 12.47 4.85
N THR A 32 4.87 13.77 4.85
CA THR A 32 4.34 14.65 3.81
C THR A 32 5.18 14.51 2.54
N MET A 33 4.54 14.07 1.45
CA MET A 33 5.18 13.86 0.16
C MET A 33 4.91 15.00 -0.80
N ASP A 34 5.90 15.36 -1.62
CA ASP A 34 5.73 16.22 -2.78
C ASP A 34 5.24 15.38 -3.96
N ILE A 35 3.97 15.57 -4.31
CA ILE A 35 3.30 14.83 -5.38
C ILE A 35 3.05 15.69 -6.62
N SER A 36 3.73 16.83 -6.76
CA SER A 36 3.54 17.77 -7.85
C SER A 36 3.67 17.10 -9.23
N LYS A 37 4.64 16.18 -9.37
CA LYS A 37 4.86 15.43 -10.60
C LYS A 37 3.71 14.47 -10.91
N LEU A 38 3.17 13.74 -9.92
CA LEU A 38 2.00 12.88 -10.11
C LEU A 38 0.80 13.68 -10.61
N VAL A 39 0.51 14.82 -9.97
CA VAL A 39 -0.61 15.69 -10.36
C VAL A 39 -0.41 16.23 -11.79
N LYS A 40 0.82 16.61 -12.15
CA LYS A 40 1.14 17.06 -13.52
C LYS A 40 0.93 15.94 -14.55
N ILE A 41 1.40 14.74 -14.26
CA ILE A 41 1.26 13.57 -15.16
C ILE A 41 -0.21 13.16 -15.27
N SER A 42 -0.96 13.10 -14.16
CA SER A 42 -2.38 12.81 -14.15
C SER A 42 -3.13 13.74 -15.12
N LYS A 43 -2.90 15.04 -15.04
CA LYS A 43 -3.53 16.03 -15.93
C LYS A 43 -3.08 15.92 -17.39
N LYS A 44 -1.77 15.68 -17.63
CA LYS A 44 -1.20 15.67 -18.98
C LYS A 44 -1.54 14.39 -19.75
N ARG A 45 -1.56 13.24 -19.08
CA ARG A 45 -1.71 11.91 -19.69
C ARG A 45 -3.06 11.25 -19.45
N GLY A 46 -3.97 11.90 -18.69
CA GLY A 46 -5.32 11.40 -18.40
C GLY A 46 -5.37 10.22 -17.40
N PHE A 47 -4.27 9.88 -16.74
CA PHE A 47 -4.30 8.87 -15.68
C PHE A 47 -5.03 9.38 -14.44
N LYS A 48 -5.80 8.54 -13.78
CA LYS A 48 -6.34 8.87 -12.46
C LYS A 48 -5.19 9.01 -11.45
N PHE A 49 -5.24 10.04 -10.59
CA PHE A 49 -4.22 10.26 -9.56
C PHE A 49 -4.01 9.02 -8.67
N ASN A 50 -5.10 8.40 -8.21
CA ASN A 50 -5.02 7.21 -7.37
C ASN A 50 -4.33 6.03 -8.08
N THR A 51 -4.57 5.84 -9.38
CA THR A 51 -3.86 4.80 -10.16
C THR A 51 -2.35 5.05 -10.18
N LEU A 52 -1.92 6.29 -10.40
CA LEU A 52 -0.50 6.66 -10.38
C LEU A 52 0.12 6.46 -9.00
N MET A 53 -0.58 6.85 -7.93
CA MET A 53 -0.10 6.66 -6.56
C MET A 53 0.01 5.18 -6.21
N CYS A 54 -1.00 4.36 -6.52
CA CYS A 54 -0.98 2.92 -6.34
C CYS A 54 0.16 2.25 -7.11
N TRP A 55 0.41 2.66 -8.36
CA TRP A 55 1.54 2.15 -9.14
C TRP A 55 2.89 2.51 -8.51
N CYS A 56 3.08 3.75 -8.04
CA CYS A 56 4.29 4.14 -7.33
C CYS A 56 4.50 3.32 -6.05
N ILE A 57 3.43 3.09 -5.28
CA ILE A 57 3.46 2.24 -4.07
C ILE A 57 3.89 0.82 -4.44
N GLY A 58 3.24 0.21 -5.45
CA GLY A 58 3.56 -1.15 -5.90
C GLY A 58 4.99 -1.29 -6.39
N LYS A 59 5.46 -0.33 -7.21
CA LYS A 59 6.83 -0.28 -7.70
C LYS A 59 7.88 -0.12 -6.59
N THR A 60 7.55 0.64 -5.55
CA THR A 60 8.45 0.78 -4.40
C THR A 60 8.41 -0.45 -3.52
N ALA A 61 7.23 -1.01 -3.28
CA ALA A 61 7.04 -2.21 -2.48
C ALA A 61 7.73 -3.43 -3.09
N SER A 62 7.63 -3.62 -4.41
CA SER A 62 8.29 -4.75 -5.11
C SER A 62 9.82 -4.74 -5.01
N LYS A 63 10.41 -3.59 -4.63
CA LYS A 63 11.86 -3.40 -4.44
C LYS A 63 12.25 -3.25 -2.96
N THR A 64 11.35 -3.56 -2.05
CA THR A 64 11.55 -3.47 -0.61
C THR A 64 11.43 -4.87 -0.01
N GLU A 65 12.57 -5.45 0.41
CA GLU A 65 12.67 -6.84 0.89
C GLU A 65 11.64 -7.13 1.98
N GLU A 66 11.49 -6.23 2.93
CA GLU A 66 10.62 -6.37 4.10
C GLU A 66 9.13 -6.45 3.69
N LEU A 67 8.75 -5.84 2.57
CA LEU A 67 7.39 -5.89 2.04
C LEU A 67 7.07 -7.17 1.26
N HIS A 68 7.99 -8.12 1.22
CA HIS A 68 7.75 -9.48 0.78
C HIS A 68 7.51 -10.45 1.94
N LEU A 69 7.54 -9.97 3.18
CA LEU A 69 7.29 -10.77 4.39
C LEU A 69 5.93 -10.40 5.00
N LEU A 70 5.19 -11.39 5.49
CA LEU A 70 3.96 -11.15 6.26
C LEU A 70 3.82 -12.18 7.37
N PRO A 71 3.62 -11.76 8.63
CA PRO A 71 3.18 -12.68 9.68
C PRO A 71 1.69 -13.00 9.50
N GLU A 72 1.33 -14.28 9.54
CA GLU A 72 -0.06 -14.75 9.48
C GLU A 72 -0.18 -16.00 10.37
N ASP A 73 -1.23 -16.11 11.17
CA ASP A 73 -1.56 -17.28 11.99
C ASP A 73 -0.38 -17.85 12.80
N GLY A 74 0.43 -16.98 13.41
CA GLY A 74 1.60 -17.37 14.20
C GLY A 74 2.81 -17.84 13.39
N LYS A 75 2.80 -17.65 12.07
CA LYS A 75 3.87 -18.04 11.14
C LYS A 75 4.38 -16.83 10.36
N LEU A 76 5.54 -16.97 9.74
CA LEU A 76 6.09 -15.97 8.82
C LEU A 76 6.06 -16.51 7.39
N TYR A 77 5.50 -15.74 6.50
CA TYR A 77 5.42 -16.07 5.07
C TYR A 77 6.24 -15.11 4.24
N GLN A 78 6.84 -15.64 3.17
CA GLN A 78 7.51 -14.87 2.14
C GLN A 78 6.72 -14.99 0.83
N TYR A 79 6.58 -13.86 0.14
CA TYR A 79 5.85 -13.74 -1.11
C TYR A 79 6.76 -13.26 -2.24
N ASP A 80 6.62 -13.85 -3.43
CA ASP A 80 7.40 -13.43 -4.61
C ASP A 80 6.79 -12.22 -5.31
N GLN A 81 5.48 -12.02 -5.18
CA GLN A 81 4.73 -11.04 -5.96
C GLN A 81 3.95 -10.09 -5.06
N ILE A 82 3.86 -8.84 -5.52
CA ILE A 82 3.12 -7.76 -4.83
C ILE A 82 1.82 -7.47 -5.59
N ALA A 83 0.74 -7.24 -4.86
CA ALA A 83 -0.47 -6.62 -5.38
C ALA A 83 -0.89 -5.45 -4.50
N ILE A 84 -1.62 -4.51 -5.09
CA ILE A 84 -2.17 -3.34 -4.40
C ILE A 84 -3.66 -3.53 -4.20
N ASN A 85 -4.10 -3.52 -2.94
CA ASN A 85 -5.52 -3.47 -2.62
C ASN A 85 -6.02 -2.04 -2.64
N VAL A 86 -7.15 -1.81 -3.29
CA VAL A 86 -7.82 -0.52 -3.33
C VAL A 86 -9.27 -0.63 -2.87
N VAL A 87 -9.73 0.38 -2.16
CA VAL A 87 -11.14 0.50 -1.78
C VAL A 87 -11.92 1.11 -2.95
N VAL A 88 -12.95 0.42 -3.39
CA VAL A 88 -13.79 0.78 -4.53
C VAL A 88 -15.21 1.10 -4.04
N ARG A 89 -15.73 2.27 -4.37
CA ARG A 89 -17.16 2.59 -4.17
C ARG A 89 -17.96 1.83 -5.23
N ASN A 90 -18.94 1.05 -4.81
CA ASN A 90 -19.77 0.26 -5.71
C ASN A 90 -21.03 1.00 -6.17
N SER A 91 -21.72 0.45 -7.18
CA SER A 91 -22.94 1.03 -7.78
C SER A 91 -24.14 1.15 -6.83
N LYS A 92 -24.12 0.41 -5.71
CA LYS A 92 -25.16 0.45 -4.66
C LYS A 92 -24.81 1.42 -3.51
N GLY A 93 -23.73 2.20 -3.64
CA GLY A 93 -23.31 3.19 -2.64
C GLY A 93 -22.46 2.64 -1.49
N GLY A 94 -22.23 1.34 -1.43
CA GLY A 94 -21.30 0.69 -0.49
C GLY A 94 -19.86 0.71 -0.98
N ILE A 95 -18.99 -0.04 -0.28
CA ILE A 95 -17.57 -0.20 -0.64
C ILE A 95 -17.22 -1.68 -0.79
N ASN A 96 -16.27 -1.95 -1.67
CA ASN A 96 -15.67 -3.26 -1.88
C ASN A 96 -14.14 -3.12 -1.97
N SER A 97 -13.42 -4.20 -1.79
CA SER A 97 -11.97 -4.28 -1.97
C SER A 97 -11.62 -4.90 -3.32
N CYS A 98 -10.55 -4.41 -3.94
CA CYS A 98 -10.06 -4.92 -5.21
C CYS A 98 -8.55 -5.03 -5.17
N ASP A 99 -8.03 -6.25 -5.35
CA ASP A 99 -6.61 -6.50 -5.49
C ASP A 99 -6.19 -6.36 -6.95
N ILE A 100 -5.10 -5.62 -7.18
CA ILE A 100 -4.56 -5.33 -8.50
C ILE A 100 -3.10 -5.79 -8.53
N PRO A 101 -2.73 -6.77 -9.37
CA PRO A 101 -1.35 -7.23 -9.47
C PRO A 101 -0.44 -6.07 -9.86
N HIS A 102 0.70 -5.93 -9.18
CA HIS A 102 1.69 -4.94 -9.58
C HIS A 102 2.44 -5.39 -10.84
N THR A 103 2.69 -4.45 -11.74
CA THR A 103 3.58 -4.61 -12.89
C THR A 103 4.44 -3.35 -13.06
N GLU A 104 5.67 -3.50 -13.56
CA GLU A 104 6.58 -2.39 -13.86
C GLU A 104 6.06 -1.51 -15.01
N ASP A 105 5.22 -2.05 -15.90
CA ASP A 105 4.58 -1.28 -16.96
C ASP A 105 3.36 -0.50 -16.43
N LEU A 106 3.51 0.81 -16.33
CA LEU A 106 2.44 1.72 -15.89
C LEU A 106 1.20 1.65 -16.79
N GLN A 107 1.35 1.44 -18.08
CA GLN A 107 0.19 1.37 -19.00
C GLN A 107 -0.60 0.09 -18.75
N GLN A 108 0.09 -1.04 -18.55
CA GLN A 108 -0.56 -2.31 -18.20
C GLN A 108 -1.24 -2.19 -16.84
N PHE A 109 -0.53 -1.67 -15.82
CA PHE A 109 -1.12 -1.47 -14.49
C PHE A 109 -2.38 -0.59 -14.55
N ASN A 110 -2.36 0.49 -15.34
CA ASN A 110 -3.53 1.35 -15.51
C ASN A 110 -4.71 0.60 -16.17
N ARG A 111 -4.46 -0.22 -17.18
CA ARG A 111 -5.53 -1.03 -17.82
C ARG A 111 -6.14 -1.99 -16.80
N ASP A 112 -5.31 -2.69 -16.04
CA ASP A 112 -5.77 -3.66 -15.03
C ASP A 112 -6.51 -2.96 -13.89
N TYR A 113 -5.97 -1.83 -13.39
CA TYR A 113 -6.62 -1.01 -12.38
C TYR A 113 -8.04 -0.59 -12.82
N MET A 114 -8.18 -0.04 -14.03
CA MET A 114 -9.47 0.42 -14.54
C MET A 114 -10.44 -0.74 -14.74
N LYS A 115 -9.99 -1.83 -15.36
CA LYS A 115 -10.80 -3.02 -15.64
C LYS A 115 -11.33 -3.66 -14.35
N LEU A 116 -10.42 -3.94 -13.40
CA LEU A 116 -10.76 -4.66 -12.16
C LEU A 116 -11.63 -3.79 -11.23
N THR A 117 -11.29 -2.50 -11.05
CA THR A 117 -12.10 -1.61 -10.21
C THR A 117 -13.50 -1.35 -10.80
N THR A 118 -13.63 -1.25 -12.12
CA THR A 118 -14.96 -1.12 -12.77
C THR A 118 -15.80 -2.38 -12.55
N LYS A 119 -15.22 -3.57 -12.76
CA LYS A 119 -15.91 -4.83 -12.50
C LYS A 119 -16.39 -4.94 -11.06
N VAL A 120 -15.51 -4.68 -10.07
CA VAL A 120 -15.85 -4.69 -8.64
C VAL A 120 -16.96 -3.69 -8.31
N ALA A 121 -16.93 -2.49 -8.92
CA ALA A 121 -17.96 -1.48 -8.71
C ALA A 121 -19.33 -1.89 -9.25
N GLU A 122 -19.38 -2.50 -10.42
CA GLU A 122 -20.62 -2.94 -11.08
C GLU A 122 -21.22 -4.18 -10.42
N GLU A 123 -20.39 -5.20 -10.16
CA GLU A 123 -20.81 -6.47 -9.56
C GLU A 123 -21.11 -6.36 -8.05
N CYS A 124 -20.65 -5.28 -7.38
CA CYS A 124 -20.73 -5.11 -5.91
C CYS A 124 -20.11 -6.27 -5.14
N GLN A 125 -19.06 -6.86 -5.68
CA GLN A 125 -18.32 -7.98 -5.08
C GLN A 125 -16.84 -7.62 -5.00
N SER A 126 -16.21 -7.94 -3.86
CA SER A 126 -14.76 -7.79 -3.69
C SER A 126 -14.01 -8.83 -4.50
N SER A 127 -12.82 -8.45 -4.99
CA SER A 127 -11.91 -9.33 -5.75
C SER A 127 -10.57 -9.41 -5.04
N PHE A 128 -10.21 -10.61 -4.62
CA PHE A 128 -8.96 -10.89 -3.91
C PHE A 128 -8.06 -11.79 -4.72
N LEU A 129 -6.75 -11.69 -4.49
CA LEU A 129 -5.72 -12.48 -5.15
C LEU A 129 -5.01 -13.37 -4.14
N ASP A 130 -4.96 -14.66 -4.41
CA ASP A 130 -4.19 -15.60 -3.64
C ASP A 130 -2.71 -15.62 -4.06
N GLY A 131 -1.81 -15.85 -3.10
CA GLY A 131 -0.37 -15.98 -3.35
C GLY A 131 0.39 -14.68 -3.60
N TYR A 132 -0.27 -13.53 -3.46
CA TYR A 132 0.35 -12.21 -3.51
C TYR A 132 0.52 -11.60 -2.13
N MET A 133 1.61 -10.87 -1.92
CA MET A 133 1.71 -9.93 -0.81
C MET A 133 0.86 -8.71 -1.13
N ILE A 134 -0.13 -8.45 -0.31
CA ILE A 134 -1.05 -7.35 -0.50
C ILE A 134 -0.57 -6.11 0.27
N VAL A 135 -0.37 -5.01 -0.43
CA VAL A 135 -0.22 -3.68 0.17
C VAL A 135 -1.56 -2.96 0.05
N GLY A 136 -2.22 -2.77 1.18
CA GLY A 136 -3.51 -2.09 1.21
C GLY A 136 -3.38 -0.59 0.96
N THR A 137 -4.38 0.00 0.30
CA THR A 137 -4.46 1.45 0.14
C THR A 137 -5.86 1.97 0.44
N SER A 138 -5.92 3.16 1.04
CA SER A 138 -7.19 3.87 1.27
C SER A 138 -7.02 5.36 1.02
N ALA A 139 -7.88 5.91 0.16
CA ALA A 139 -7.86 7.32 -0.26
C ALA A 139 -9.14 8.03 0.18
N MET A 140 -9.04 8.90 1.19
CA MET A 140 -10.15 9.70 1.73
C MET A 140 -10.14 11.11 1.15
N ILE A 141 -10.38 11.20 -0.17
CA ILE A 141 -10.20 12.42 -0.97
C ILE A 141 -11.21 13.55 -0.71
N GLN A 142 -12.19 13.34 0.16
CA GLN A 142 -13.21 14.34 0.49
C GLN A 142 -12.66 15.46 1.38
N THR A 143 -11.64 15.15 2.19
CA THR A 143 -11.04 16.11 3.11
C THR A 143 -9.53 16.03 3.13
N GLU A 144 -8.89 17.12 3.52
CA GLU A 144 -7.46 17.14 3.84
C GLU A 144 -7.25 16.50 5.21
N LEU A 145 -6.29 15.60 5.31
CA LEU A 145 -5.93 14.91 6.54
C LEU A 145 -4.44 15.09 6.81
N ASP A 146 -4.07 15.28 8.06
CA ASP A 146 -2.66 15.33 8.49
C ASP A 146 -2.08 13.94 8.67
N CYS A 147 -2.88 13.02 9.23
CA CYS A 147 -2.53 11.60 9.35
C CYS A 147 -3.78 10.71 9.39
N VAL A 148 -3.57 9.43 9.15
CA VAL A 148 -4.58 8.39 9.34
C VAL A 148 -3.92 7.23 10.08
N VAL A 149 -4.51 6.78 11.16
CA VAL A 149 -4.11 5.55 11.85
C VAL A 149 -5.21 4.53 11.63
N ASN A 150 -4.86 3.42 10.99
CA ASN A 150 -5.82 2.36 10.75
C ASN A 150 -6.10 1.56 12.02
N GLN A 151 -7.25 0.91 12.08
CA GLN A 151 -7.56 -0.03 13.13
C GLN A 151 -6.61 -1.23 13.08
N TYR A 152 -6.39 -1.84 14.23
CA TYR A 152 -5.73 -3.14 14.32
C TYR A 152 -6.78 -4.26 14.39
N THR A 153 -6.49 -5.33 13.67
CA THR A 153 -7.22 -6.61 13.77
C THR A 153 -6.24 -7.74 13.49
N ASP A 154 -6.38 -8.84 14.20
CA ASP A 154 -5.61 -10.07 13.99
C ASP A 154 -5.86 -10.76 12.63
N LYS A 155 -6.96 -10.36 11.95
CA LYS A 155 -7.35 -10.90 10.64
C LYS A 155 -6.73 -10.21 9.46
N PHE A 156 -6.11 -9.04 9.66
CA PHE A 156 -5.58 -8.24 8.56
C PHE A 156 -4.30 -7.54 8.98
N LEU A 157 -3.19 -8.20 8.79
CA LEU A 157 -1.86 -7.76 9.21
C LEU A 157 -1.06 -7.08 8.09
N ASN A 158 -1.66 -6.94 6.91
CA ASN A 158 -1.03 -6.35 5.74
C ASN A 158 -0.67 -4.88 5.95
N PRO A 159 0.43 -4.41 5.37
CA PRO A 159 0.77 -3.00 5.39
C PRO A 159 -0.28 -2.16 4.66
N MET A 160 -0.53 -0.97 5.17
CA MET A 160 -1.51 -0.02 4.64
C MET A 160 -0.86 1.32 4.34
N VAL A 161 -1.13 1.86 3.15
CA VAL A 161 -0.76 3.23 2.77
C VAL A 161 -2.04 4.05 2.61
N MET A 162 -2.18 5.11 3.40
CA MET A 162 -3.42 5.88 3.48
C MET A 162 -3.16 7.36 3.27
N TRP A 163 -4.11 8.05 2.63
CA TRP A 163 -4.01 9.49 2.40
C TRP A 163 -5.38 10.17 2.29
N GLY A 164 -5.37 11.48 2.53
CA GLY A 164 -6.51 12.35 2.31
C GLY A 164 -6.45 13.11 0.98
N LYS A 165 -7.13 14.23 0.91
CA LYS A 165 -7.02 15.18 -0.19
C LYS A 165 -5.67 15.89 -0.12
N TYR A 166 -5.00 16.08 -1.26
CA TYR A 166 -3.74 16.80 -1.32
C TYR A 166 -3.93 18.32 -1.20
N ARG A 167 -2.89 18.99 -0.69
CA ARG A 167 -2.84 20.45 -0.49
C ARG A 167 -1.99 21.10 -1.56
N LYS A 168 -2.44 22.24 -2.06
CA LYS A 168 -1.62 23.10 -2.89
C LYS A 168 -0.84 24.07 -1.98
N SER A 169 0.46 24.13 -2.19
CA SER A 169 1.36 25.12 -1.61
C SER A 169 2.05 25.86 -2.76
N TRP A 170 2.53 27.06 -2.56
CA TRP A 170 3.11 27.97 -3.57
C TRP A 170 3.54 27.32 -4.89
N PHE A 171 4.56 26.46 -4.88
CA PHE A 171 5.10 25.76 -6.06
C PHE A 171 4.95 24.25 -6.00
N LYS A 172 4.34 23.72 -4.92
CA LYS A 172 4.27 22.28 -4.65
C LYS A 172 2.83 21.83 -4.41
N THR A 173 2.59 20.57 -4.68
CA THR A 173 1.40 19.87 -4.22
C THR A 173 1.83 18.83 -3.21
N LEU A 174 1.34 18.96 -1.98
CA LEU A 174 1.77 18.17 -0.84
C LEU A 174 0.66 17.21 -0.41
N LEU A 175 1.07 16.01 -0.01
CA LEU A 175 0.17 14.97 0.46
C LEU A 175 0.77 14.29 1.69
N PRO A 176 0.16 14.46 2.88
CA PRO A 176 0.47 13.60 4.00
C PRO A 176 0.06 12.15 3.69
N VAL A 177 1.00 11.24 3.83
CA VAL A 177 0.83 9.80 3.60
C VAL A 177 1.13 9.09 4.89
N SER A 178 0.16 8.30 5.37
CA SER A 178 0.32 7.41 6.52
C SER A 178 0.68 6.02 6.02
N PHE A 179 1.74 5.44 6.54
CA PHE A 179 2.18 4.08 6.27
C PHE A 179 2.14 3.28 7.56
N GLN A 180 1.25 2.30 7.63
CA GLN A 180 1.12 1.38 8.74
C GLN A 180 1.62 0.00 8.34
N PHE A 181 2.32 -0.67 9.26
CA PHE A 181 2.91 -1.99 9.05
C PHE A 181 3.01 -2.77 10.35
N HIS A 182 3.10 -4.09 10.26
CA HIS A 182 3.33 -4.96 11.41
C HIS A 182 4.82 -4.95 11.80
N HIS A 183 5.14 -4.82 13.10
CA HIS A 183 6.53 -4.69 13.56
C HIS A 183 7.39 -5.95 13.33
N VAL A 184 6.76 -7.12 13.20
CA VAL A 184 7.45 -8.34 12.74
C VAL A 184 8.00 -8.16 11.32
N GLN A 185 7.25 -7.49 10.44
CA GLN A 185 7.59 -7.32 9.04
C GLN A 185 8.81 -6.41 8.84
N MET A 186 8.83 -5.25 9.51
CA MET A 186 9.91 -4.26 9.40
C MET A 186 10.03 -3.39 10.64
N ASP A 187 11.16 -2.70 10.75
CA ASP A 187 11.42 -1.71 11.79
C ASP A 187 11.16 -0.28 11.27
N GLY A 188 11.14 0.68 12.19
CA GLY A 188 10.93 2.09 11.84
C GLY A 188 11.94 2.64 10.82
N GLY A 189 13.19 2.17 10.86
CA GLY A 189 14.23 2.54 9.89
C GLY A 189 13.94 2.01 8.48
N ASP A 190 13.43 0.78 8.36
CA ASP A 190 13.03 0.17 7.08
C ASP A 190 11.82 0.91 6.50
N ALA A 191 10.83 1.19 7.34
CA ALA A 191 9.64 1.94 6.95
C ALA A 191 9.97 3.37 6.51
N ALA A 192 10.90 4.04 7.20
CA ALA A 192 11.39 5.36 6.77
C ALA A 192 12.08 5.28 5.41
N ARG A 193 12.93 4.27 5.16
CA ARG A 193 13.56 4.05 3.85
C ARG A 193 12.54 3.77 2.75
N PHE A 194 11.49 2.99 3.03
CA PHE A 194 10.38 2.79 2.10
C PHE A 194 9.71 4.11 1.71
N LEU A 195 9.38 4.96 2.68
CA LEU A 195 8.77 6.27 2.42
C LEU A 195 9.68 7.20 1.61
N GLU A 196 11.00 7.20 1.86
CA GLU A 196 11.96 7.95 1.04
C GLU A 196 12.06 7.40 -0.39
N LYS A 197 12.12 6.07 -0.57
CA LYS A 197 12.11 5.43 -1.89
C LYS A 197 10.82 5.73 -2.65
N LEU A 198 9.67 5.76 -1.96
CA LEU A 198 8.39 6.13 -2.56
C LEU A 198 8.42 7.58 -3.07
N GLN A 199 8.97 8.52 -2.30
CA GLN A 199 9.16 9.89 -2.76
C GLN A 199 10.06 9.96 -4.01
N GLN A 200 11.15 9.19 -4.04
CA GLN A 200 12.04 9.13 -5.21
C GLN A 200 11.33 8.51 -6.44
N THR A 201 10.54 7.45 -6.23
CA THR A 201 9.73 6.84 -7.29
C THR A 201 8.76 7.84 -7.89
N ILE A 202 8.10 8.66 -7.06
CA ILE A 202 7.23 9.75 -7.50
C ILE A 202 8.00 10.78 -8.34
N PHE A 203 9.22 11.12 -7.95
CA PHE A 203 10.05 12.07 -8.70
C PHE A 203 10.64 11.51 -10.00
N SER A 204 10.80 10.20 -10.09
CA SER A 204 11.36 9.55 -11.29
C SER A 204 10.31 9.24 -12.38
N LEU A 205 9.00 9.37 -12.09
CA LEU A 205 7.91 9.07 -13.02
C LEU A 205 7.85 10.00 -14.28
#